data_5b6db125a8e6effc65cb7895636781dc
#
_entry.id   5b6db125a8e6effc65cb7895636781dc
#
_cell.length_a   1.000
_cell.length_b   1.000
_cell.length_c   1.000
_cell.angle_alpha   90.00
_cell.angle_beta   90.00
_cell.angle_gamma   90.00
#
_symmetry.space_group_name_H-M   'P 1'
#
loop_
_entity.id
_entity.type
_entity.pdbx_description
1 polymer ?
#
loop_
_entity_poly.entity_id
_entity_poly.type
_entity_poly.pdbx_seq_one_letter_code
_entity_poly.pdbx_strand_id
1 'polypeptide(L)'
;MFDRLKEDIQSVKDRDPAATSTIQILLLYPGLKAIRMHRRAYWCWNHNMKFLGRYISQRAAKKTGIEIHPAAKIGRRFFIDHGTGVVIGETTEIGDDVTLYQGVTLGGTGKDTGKRHPTIGNNVLIGAGAKVLGPFKVGDNTNIAAGAVVLE
;
A
#
# COMPACT_ATOMS: atom_id res chain seq x y z
N MET A 1 18.29 2.05 5.21
CA MET A 1 17.25 1.10 5.68
C MET A 1 16.62 1.55 7.00
N PHE A 2 17.43 1.88 8.01
CA PHE A 2 16.92 2.33 9.34
C PHE A 2 16.17 3.66 9.29
N ASP A 3 16.57 4.60 8.44
CA ASP A 3 15.91 5.91 8.34
C ASP A 3 14.49 5.80 7.81
N ARG A 4 14.25 4.95 6.79
CA ARG A 4 12.90 4.68 6.29
C ARG A 4 12.00 4.06 7.36
N LEU A 5 12.51 3.15 8.17
CA LEU A 5 11.72 2.55 9.24
C LEU A 5 11.34 3.58 10.31
N LYS A 6 12.26 4.49 10.67
CA LYS A 6 11.97 5.59 11.59
C LYS A 6 10.90 6.53 11.04
N GLU A 7 11.00 6.88 9.75
CA GLU A 7 9.96 7.68 9.08
C GLU A 7 8.60 7.00 9.07
N ASP A 8 8.56 5.70 8.78
CA ASP A 8 7.31 4.94 8.78
C ASP A 8 6.68 4.92 10.18
N ILE A 9 7.48 4.68 11.22
CA ILE A 9 7.00 4.69 12.61
C ILE A 9 6.49 6.08 12.99
N GLN A 10 7.23 7.12 12.65
CA GLN A 10 6.80 8.50 12.91
C GLN A 10 5.51 8.82 12.17
N SER A 11 5.40 8.41 10.91
CA SER A 11 4.20 8.58 10.10
C SER A 11 2.96 7.91 10.71
N VAL A 12 3.12 6.74 11.32
CA VAL A 12 2.02 6.09 12.06
C VAL A 12 1.63 6.92 13.28
N LYS A 13 2.61 7.39 14.08
CA LYS A 13 2.34 8.22 15.26
C LYS A 13 1.62 9.52 14.92
N ASP A 14 1.96 10.13 13.80
CA ASP A 14 1.39 11.40 13.36
C ASP A 14 -0.07 11.26 12.87
N ARG A 15 -0.44 10.07 12.40
CA ARG A 15 -1.75 9.83 11.76
C ARG A 15 -2.71 8.98 12.56
N ASP A 16 -2.21 8.20 13.52
CA ASP A 16 -3.03 7.34 14.37
C ASP A 16 -2.91 7.75 15.85
N PRO A 17 -3.95 8.38 16.42
CA PRO A 17 -3.98 8.74 17.83
C PRO A 17 -3.84 7.56 18.79
N ALA A 18 -4.18 6.33 18.34
CA ALA A 18 -4.07 5.12 19.14
C ALA A 18 -2.64 4.55 19.19
N ALA A 19 -1.71 5.08 18.39
CA ALA A 19 -0.33 4.65 18.34
C ALA A 19 0.47 5.17 19.54
N THR A 20 0.50 4.42 20.64
CA THR A 20 1.08 4.88 21.92
C THR A 20 2.59 4.62 22.07
N SER A 21 3.13 3.59 21.39
CA SER A 21 4.55 3.25 21.52
C SER A 21 5.16 2.69 20.24
N THR A 22 6.47 2.88 20.09
CA THR A 22 7.24 2.33 18.97
C THR A 22 7.18 0.79 18.92
N ILE A 23 7.21 0.14 20.07
CA ILE A 23 7.14 -1.34 20.16
C ILE A 23 5.77 -1.82 19.69
N GLN A 24 4.70 -1.17 20.11
CA GLN A 24 3.33 -1.46 19.66
C GLN A 24 3.24 -1.38 18.12
N ILE A 25 3.75 -0.30 17.54
CA ILE A 25 3.72 -0.07 16.08
C ILE A 25 4.50 -1.18 15.36
N LEU A 26 5.68 -1.54 15.83
CA LEU A 26 6.53 -2.56 15.20
C LEU A 26 5.92 -3.96 15.22
N LEU A 27 5.24 -4.31 16.30
CA LEU A 27 4.75 -5.67 16.52
C LEU A 27 3.30 -5.86 16.12
N LEU A 28 2.43 -4.85 16.31
CA LEU A 28 0.99 -5.01 16.22
C LEU A 28 0.34 -4.31 15.01
N TYR A 29 1.06 -3.47 14.29
CA TYR A 29 0.53 -2.76 13.11
C TYR A 29 0.73 -3.59 11.84
N PRO A 30 -0.34 -4.20 11.28
CA PRO A 30 -0.24 -5.05 10.10
C PRO A 30 0.20 -4.26 8.87
N GLY A 31 -0.21 -2.99 8.74
CA GLY A 31 0.20 -2.12 7.63
C GLY A 31 1.70 -1.93 7.55
N LEU A 32 2.36 -1.61 8.67
CA LEU A 32 3.82 -1.48 8.70
C LEU A 32 4.52 -2.80 8.35
N LYS A 33 4.01 -3.92 8.86
CA LYS A 33 4.55 -5.25 8.56
C LYS A 33 4.42 -5.58 7.07
N ALA A 34 3.28 -5.31 6.46
CA ALA A 34 3.04 -5.52 5.04
C ALA A 34 4.00 -4.69 4.17
N ILE A 35 4.18 -3.40 4.49
CA ILE A 35 5.09 -2.49 3.78
C ILE A 35 6.55 -2.98 3.87
N ARG A 36 6.99 -3.40 5.05
CA ARG A 36 8.35 -3.94 5.22
C ARG A 36 8.59 -5.21 4.43
N MET A 37 7.61 -6.11 4.38
CA MET A 37 7.67 -7.33 3.57
C MET A 37 7.61 -7.00 2.07
N HIS A 38 6.77 -6.03 1.68
CA HIS A 38 6.70 -5.57 0.30
C HIS A 38 8.05 -5.03 -0.20
N ARG A 39 8.77 -4.23 0.60
CA ARG A 39 10.11 -3.73 0.20
C ARG A 39 11.09 -4.85 -0.14
N ARG A 40 11.05 -5.97 0.61
CA ARG A 40 11.85 -7.16 0.31
C ARG A 40 11.38 -7.84 -0.97
N ALA A 41 10.07 -8.00 -1.13
CA ALA A 41 9.47 -8.58 -2.33
C ALA A 41 9.79 -7.76 -3.59
N TYR A 42 9.69 -6.43 -3.49
CA TYR A 42 10.03 -5.48 -4.55
C TYR A 42 11.52 -5.56 -4.94
N TRP A 43 12.41 -5.66 -3.97
CA TRP A 43 13.83 -5.86 -4.23
C TRP A 43 14.09 -7.17 -4.99
N CYS A 44 13.52 -8.28 -4.54
CA CYS A 44 13.63 -9.57 -5.24
C CYS A 44 13.09 -9.48 -6.67
N TRP A 45 11.93 -8.84 -6.84
CA TRP A 45 11.31 -8.67 -8.14
C TRP A 45 12.20 -7.94 -9.14
N ASN A 46 12.86 -6.87 -8.70
CA ASN A 46 13.76 -6.07 -9.54
C ASN A 46 15.14 -6.70 -9.76
N HIS A 47 15.48 -7.77 -9.04
CA HIS A 47 16.72 -8.55 -9.22
C HIS A 47 16.45 -9.91 -9.88
N ASN A 48 15.46 -10.01 -10.75
CA ASN A 48 15.07 -11.22 -11.49
C ASN A 48 14.69 -12.44 -10.63
N MET A 49 14.44 -12.25 -9.33
CA MET A 49 13.94 -13.29 -8.43
C MET A 49 12.42 -13.19 -8.28
N LYS A 50 11.69 -13.24 -9.42
CA LYS A 50 10.26 -12.98 -9.45
C LYS A 50 9.43 -13.97 -8.62
N PHE A 51 9.79 -15.26 -8.66
CA PHE A 51 9.13 -16.27 -7.84
C PHE A 51 9.28 -15.97 -6.35
N LEU A 52 10.48 -15.64 -5.90
CA LEU A 52 10.74 -15.29 -4.49
C LEU A 52 10.00 -14.01 -4.09
N GLY A 53 9.97 -12.99 -4.96
CA GLY A 53 9.18 -11.78 -4.76
C GLY A 53 7.70 -12.10 -4.55
N ARG A 54 7.10 -12.95 -5.42
CA ARG A 54 5.71 -13.40 -5.28
C ARG A 54 5.50 -14.23 -4.01
N TYR A 55 6.41 -15.12 -3.67
CA TYR A 55 6.33 -15.90 -2.45
C TYR A 55 6.29 -15.02 -1.19
N ILE A 56 7.19 -14.01 -1.11
CA ILE A 56 7.22 -13.06 0.02
C ILE A 56 5.90 -12.27 0.07
N SER A 57 5.41 -11.80 -1.07
CA SER A 57 4.13 -11.08 -1.18
C SER A 57 2.95 -11.91 -0.67
N GLN A 58 2.85 -13.18 -1.06
CA GLN A 58 1.80 -14.07 -0.59
C GLN A 58 1.92 -14.42 0.91
N ARG A 59 3.15 -14.54 1.41
CA ARG A 59 3.39 -14.70 2.86
C ARG A 59 2.97 -13.45 3.64
N ALA A 60 3.20 -12.26 3.07
CA ALA A 60 2.75 -10.99 3.66
C ALA A 60 1.22 -10.95 3.74
N ALA A 61 0.53 -11.27 2.64
CA ALA A 61 -0.93 -11.29 2.59
C ALA A 61 -1.54 -12.24 3.64
N LYS A 62 -0.99 -13.46 3.76
CA LYS A 62 -1.43 -14.42 4.80
C LYS A 62 -1.23 -13.91 6.23
N LYS A 63 -0.14 -13.16 6.49
CA LYS A 63 0.20 -12.67 7.83
C LYS A 63 -0.51 -11.39 8.22
N THR A 64 -0.93 -10.59 7.26
CA THR A 64 -1.41 -9.22 7.50
C THR A 64 -2.82 -8.95 6.99
N GLY A 65 -3.35 -9.81 6.11
CA GLY A 65 -4.58 -9.54 5.38
C GLY A 65 -4.45 -8.48 4.29
N ILE A 66 -3.20 -8.06 3.98
CA ILE A 66 -2.89 -6.99 3.02
C ILE A 66 -2.12 -7.60 1.85
N GLU A 67 -2.69 -7.52 0.65
CA GLU A 67 -2.05 -8.01 -0.56
C GLU A 67 -1.43 -6.85 -1.35
N ILE A 68 -0.11 -6.89 -1.52
CA ILE A 68 0.63 -5.92 -2.34
C ILE A 68 1.45 -6.70 -3.37
N HIS A 69 1.20 -6.44 -4.65
CA HIS A 69 2.00 -7.08 -5.70
C HIS A 69 3.46 -6.62 -5.60
N PRO A 70 4.45 -7.51 -5.73
CA PRO A 70 5.86 -7.15 -5.56
C PRO A 70 6.37 -6.09 -6.55
N ALA A 71 5.74 -5.93 -7.71
CA ALA A 71 6.11 -4.91 -8.70
C ALA A 71 5.54 -3.51 -8.39
N ALA A 72 4.57 -3.37 -7.50
CA ALA A 72 3.97 -2.08 -7.16
C ALA A 72 5.02 -1.11 -6.61
N LYS A 73 4.98 0.13 -7.10
CA LYS A 73 5.90 1.20 -6.66
C LYS A 73 5.24 1.98 -5.54
N ILE A 74 5.90 2.07 -4.40
CA ILE A 74 5.37 2.75 -3.21
C ILE A 74 6.38 3.78 -2.72
N GLY A 75 5.91 5.01 -2.57
CA GLY A 75 6.69 6.15 -2.07
C GLY A 75 6.99 6.08 -0.57
N ARG A 76 7.29 7.23 0.01
CA ARG A 76 7.70 7.36 1.43
C ARG A 76 6.49 7.63 2.32
N ARG A 77 6.63 7.29 3.60
CA ARG A 77 5.62 7.56 4.64
C ARG A 77 4.21 7.06 4.24
N PHE A 78 4.18 5.93 3.56
CA PHE A 78 2.95 5.24 3.20
C PHE A 78 2.36 4.58 4.44
N PHE A 79 1.09 4.87 4.72
CA PHE A 79 0.40 4.37 5.89
C PHE A 79 -0.85 3.58 5.49
N ILE A 80 -0.97 2.36 6.00
CA ILE A 80 -2.17 1.54 5.88
C ILE A 80 -2.73 1.36 7.29
N ASP A 81 -3.90 1.95 7.54
CA ASP A 81 -4.61 1.82 8.79
C ASP A 81 -5.57 0.62 8.75
N HIS A 82 -5.57 -0.19 9.81
CA HIS A 82 -6.21 -1.51 9.89
C HIS A 82 -5.70 -2.47 8.80
N GLY A 83 -6.09 -2.30 7.57
CA GLY A 83 -5.51 -2.90 6.38
C GLY A 83 -6.15 -4.19 5.90
N THR A 84 -6.98 -4.87 6.68
CA THR A 84 -7.64 -6.11 6.25
C THR A 84 -8.38 -5.91 4.92
N GLY A 85 -8.07 -6.76 3.93
CA GLY A 85 -8.70 -6.71 2.62
C GLY A 85 -8.16 -5.65 1.66
N VAL A 86 -7.07 -4.95 2.01
CA VAL A 86 -6.37 -4.08 1.06
C VAL A 86 -5.73 -4.91 -0.04
N VAL A 87 -5.93 -4.49 -1.30
CA VAL A 87 -5.31 -5.10 -2.48
C VAL A 87 -4.66 -4.02 -3.33
N ILE A 88 -3.37 -4.17 -3.60
CA ILE A 88 -2.58 -3.26 -4.45
C ILE A 88 -2.00 -4.03 -5.62
N GLY A 89 -2.48 -3.71 -6.83
CA GLY A 89 -2.14 -4.41 -8.07
C GLY A 89 -0.74 -4.10 -8.62
N GLU A 90 -0.32 -4.91 -9.58
CA GLU A 90 1.04 -4.99 -10.14
C GLU A 90 1.60 -3.65 -10.63
N THR A 91 0.83 -2.91 -11.42
CA THR A 91 1.30 -1.67 -12.06
C THR A 91 0.89 -0.41 -11.29
N THR A 92 0.47 -0.56 -10.04
CA THR A 92 0.13 0.57 -9.17
C THR A 92 1.40 1.37 -8.85
N GLU A 93 1.24 2.69 -8.88
CA GLU A 93 2.25 3.63 -8.40
C GLU A 93 1.62 4.49 -7.30
N ILE A 94 2.29 4.62 -6.17
CA ILE A 94 1.82 5.38 -5.01
C ILE A 94 2.89 6.41 -4.65
N GLY A 95 2.48 7.67 -4.55
CA GLY A 95 3.34 8.78 -4.13
C GLY A 95 3.70 8.74 -2.64
N ASP A 96 4.17 9.87 -2.15
CA ASP A 96 4.55 10.05 -0.75
C ASP A 96 3.33 10.46 0.10
N ASP A 97 3.38 10.16 1.40
CA ASP A 97 2.37 10.57 2.39
C ASP A 97 0.94 10.10 2.10
N VAL A 98 0.79 8.95 1.46
CA VAL A 98 -0.52 8.36 1.14
C VAL A 98 -1.02 7.52 2.31
N THR A 99 -2.32 7.65 2.61
CA THR A 99 -3.02 6.86 3.62
C THR A 99 -4.11 6.01 2.98
N LEU A 100 -4.10 4.70 3.27
CA LEU A 100 -5.18 3.78 2.91
C LEU A 100 -5.82 3.21 4.17
N TYR A 101 -7.13 3.02 4.12
CA TYR A 101 -7.87 2.25 5.12
C TYR A 101 -8.16 0.82 4.63
N GLN A 102 -8.70 -0.01 5.53
CA GLN A 102 -9.06 -1.40 5.21
C GLN A 102 -9.99 -1.51 3.99
N GLY A 103 -9.90 -2.63 3.29
CA GLY A 103 -10.77 -2.96 2.16
C GLY A 103 -10.56 -2.15 0.89
N VAL A 104 -9.57 -1.24 0.86
CA VAL A 104 -9.23 -0.47 -0.34
C VAL A 104 -8.65 -1.39 -1.41
N THR A 105 -9.11 -1.22 -2.65
CA THR A 105 -8.54 -1.89 -3.82
C THR A 105 -7.98 -0.86 -4.80
N LEU A 106 -6.70 -1.00 -5.11
CA LEU A 106 -6.05 -0.31 -6.24
C LEU A 106 -5.87 -1.34 -7.35
N GLY A 107 -6.88 -1.43 -8.22
CA GLY A 107 -7.05 -2.54 -9.15
C GLY A 107 -7.07 -2.13 -10.61
N GLY A 108 -7.06 -3.12 -11.48
CA GLY A 108 -7.33 -2.97 -12.91
C GLY A 108 -8.77 -3.33 -13.25
N THR A 109 -9.19 -3.00 -14.46
CA THR A 109 -10.53 -3.35 -15.00
C THR A 109 -10.57 -4.76 -15.62
N GLY A 110 -9.45 -5.50 -15.59
CA GLY A 110 -9.38 -6.94 -15.87
C GLY A 110 -9.06 -7.35 -17.31
N LYS A 111 -9.01 -6.43 -18.26
CA LYS A 111 -8.81 -6.75 -19.70
C LYS A 111 -7.51 -6.24 -20.31
N ASP A 112 -6.86 -5.26 -19.67
CA ASP A 112 -5.71 -4.59 -20.25
C ASP A 112 -4.39 -5.26 -19.87
N THR A 113 -3.43 -5.23 -20.79
CA THR A 113 -2.03 -5.55 -20.57
C THR A 113 -1.23 -4.27 -20.35
N GLY A 114 -0.08 -4.34 -19.66
CA GLY A 114 0.75 -3.16 -19.36
C GLY A 114 0.24 -2.38 -18.15
N LYS A 115 0.23 -1.05 -18.24
CA LYS A 115 -0.27 -0.16 -17.18
C LYS A 115 -1.79 -0.27 -17.10
N ARG A 116 -2.29 -0.91 -16.04
CA ARG A 116 -3.72 -1.21 -15.82
C ARG A 116 -4.23 -0.85 -14.44
N HIS A 117 -3.34 -0.42 -13.54
CA HIS A 117 -3.66 -0.02 -12.18
C HIS A 117 -3.41 1.48 -11.98
N PRO A 118 -4.07 2.11 -11.00
CA PRO A 118 -3.99 3.56 -10.83
C PRO A 118 -2.60 4.05 -10.41
N THR A 119 -2.36 5.32 -10.70
CA THR A 119 -1.26 6.11 -10.14
C THR A 119 -1.84 7.06 -9.10
N ILE A 120 -1.41 6.92 -7.86
CA ILE A 120 -1.86 7.74 -6.73
C ILE A 120 -0.82 8.83 -6.47
N GLY A 121 -1.24 10.07 -6.45
CA GLY A 121 -0.40 11.22 -6.17
C GLY A 121 0.08 11.27 -4.72
N ASN A 122 0.68 12.41 -4.34
CA ASN A 122 1.17 12.64 -2.99
C ASN A 122 0.06 13.12 -2.06
N ASN A 123 0.17 12.83 -0.78
CA ASN A 123 -0.75 13.29 0.26
C ASN A 123 -2.23 12.97 -0.07
N VAL A 124 -2.47 11.74 -0.55
CA VAL A 124 -3.80 11.23 -0.88
C VAL A 124 -4.32 10.37 0.26
N LEU A 125 -5.59 10.55 0.61
CA LEU A 125 -6.28 9.71 1.57
C LEU A 125 -7.37 8.90 0.84
N ILE A 126 -7.38 7.58 1.04
CA ILE A 126 -8.36 6.69 0.44
C ILE A 126 -9.12 5.97 1.55
N GLY A 127 -10.40 6.31 1.68
CA GLY A 127 -11.30 5.83 2.72
C GLY A 127 -11.60 4.34 2.64
N ALA A 128 -12.08 3.79 3.75
CA ALA A 128 -12.35 2.36 3.92
C ALA A 128 -13.24 1.80 2.81
N GLY A 129 -12.84 0.67 2.23
CA GLY A 129 -13.61 -0.04 1.22
C GLY A 129 -13.65 0.60 -0.17
N ALA A 130 -13.00 1.74 -0.40
CA ALA A 130 -12.98 2.38 -1.71
C ALA A 130 -12.27 1.50 -2.76
N LYS A 131 -12.79 1.56 -3.99
CA LYS A 131 -12.24 0.84 -5.15
C LYS A 131 -11.79 1.86 -6.19
N VAL A 132 -10.49 1.86 -6.49
CA VAL A 132 -9.89 2.73 -7.52
C VAL A 132 -9.40 1.82 -8.63
N LEU A 133 -10.09 1.82 -9.77
CA LEU A 133 -9.94 0.79 -10.79
C LEU A 133 -9.62 1.41 -12.15
N GLY A 134 -8.47 1.09 -12.72
CA GLY A 134 -8.04 1.53 -14.03
C GLY A 134 -6.73 2.31 -14.02
N PRO A 135 -6.14 2.58 -15.20
CA PRO A 135 -4.79 3.12 -15.32
C PRO A 135 -4.74 4.66 -15.28
N PHE A 136 -5.64 5.31 -14.54
CA PHE A 136 -5.68 6.76 -14.44
C PHE A 136 -4.89 7.29 -13.22
N LYS A 137 -4.72 8.59 -13.16
CA LYS A 137 -4.01 9.29 -12.09
C LYS A 137 -4.99 9.97 -11.12
N VAL A 138 -4.86 9.66 -9.84
CA VAL A 138 -5.44 10.43 -8.75
C VAL A 138 -4.46 11.56 -8.39
N GLY A 139 -4.93 12.79 -8.44
CA GLY A 139 -4.10 13.97 -8.18
C GLY A 139 -3.62 14.06 -6.73
N ASP A 140 -2.61 14.91 -6.50
CA ASP A 140 -2.10 15.19 -5.16
C ASP A 140 -3.18 15.81 -4.27
N ASN A 141 -3.09 15.61 -2.96
CA ASN A 141 -4.01 16.15 -1.95
C ASN A 141 -5.48 15.74 -2.13
N THR A 142 -5.75 14.65 -2.83
CA THR A 142 -7.11 14.12 -3.05
C THR A 142 -7.56 13.30 -1.86
N ASN A 143 -8.83 13.47 -1.47
CA ASN A 143 -9.51 12.60 -0.52
C ASN A 143 -10.60 11.79 -1.25
N ILE A 144 -10.48 10.48 -1.20
CA ILE A 144 -11.48 9.55 -1.73
C ILE A 144 -12.31 9.03 -0.56
N ALA A 145 -13.64 9.23 -0.62
CA ALA A 145 -14.55 8.83 0.43
C ALA A 145 -14.60 7.32 0.63
N ALA A 146 -14.95 6.89 1.85
CA ALA A 146 -15.17 5.48 2.15
C ALA A 146 -16.27 4.90 1.25
N GLY A 147 -16.05 3.69 0.75
CA GLY A 147 -16.98 2.98 -0.13
C GLY A 147 -17.09 3.51 -1.55
N ALA A 148 -16.34 4.55 -1.91
CA ALA A 148 -16.37 5.10 -3.27
C ALA A 148 -15.84 4.10 -4.31
N VAL A 149 -16.45 4.10 -5.49
CA VAL A 149 -15.94 3.39 -6.67
C VAL A 149 -15.50 4.44 -7.68
N VAL A 150 -14.20 4.46 -7.97
CA VAL A 150 -13.57 5.43 -8.87
C VAL A 150 -13.04 4.68 -10.08
N LEU A 151 -13.53 5.03 -11.26
CA LEU A 151 -13.20 4.37 -12.52
C LEU A 151 -12.41 5.26 -13.49
N GLU A 152 -12.44 6.59 -13.25
CA GLU A 152 -11.70 7.61 -14.03
C GLU A 152 -11.38 8.82 -13.15
#